data_b9f22642eb54287fe603f8827c2f53e6
#
_entry.id   b9f22642eb54287fe603f8827c2f53e6
#
_cell.length_a   1.000
_cell.length_b   1.000
_cell.length_c   1.000
_cell.angle_alpha   90.00
_cell.angle_beta   90.00
_cell.angle_gamma   90.00
#
_symmetry.space_group_name_H-M   'P 1'
#
loop_
_entity.id
_entity.type
_entity.pdbx_description
1 polymer ?
#
loop_
_entity_poly.entity_id
_entity_poly.type
_entity_poly.pdbx_seq_one_letter_code
_entity_poly.pdbx_strand_id
1 'polypeptide(L)'
;MSVFNPILREDSYSNGLFPSIPYIKKGVATVLTNGKTPPVIVDTQLSTRQIRKGRFNRIVEISTILHSINLNFSVLSKNDPYRFDVTVKINVRIIDPIAFLSSQITDVPEALMMHFSPIIRRISKQGDILDYGSLEALIVQKLSEPDVFDDQSGITYTVIDAEVQPDATAMEYVRQITDHELNTRIERHKADIMAEAISLKEKMKSGIVGQQIDNMREMINFLDELRDKGILSDAEVAENVKRWLKYNNSSFSQGRIGKFDSYELDNFNNQAYGDETRG
;
A
#
# COMPACT_ATOMS: atom_id res chain seq x y z
N MET A 1 -0.60 -10.43 17.02
CA MET A 1 0.49 -11.25 16.44
C MET A 1 0.17 -12.71 16.70
N SER A 2 0.19 -13.55 15.68
CA SER A 2 0.08 -14.99 15.88
C SER A 2 1.45 -15.51 16.34
N VAL A 3 1.54 -15.95 17.58
CA VAL A 3 2.75 -16.62 18.09
C VAL A 3 2.90 -17.93 17.32
N PHE A 4 3.98 -18.09 16.59
CA PHE A 4 4.31 -19.37 15.95
C PHE A 4 5.48 -20.01 16.69
N ASN A 5 5.14 -21.02 17.49
CA ASN A 5 6.13 -21.89 18.12
C ASN A 5 6.20 -23.22 17.34
N PRO A 6 7.31 -23.53 16.68
CA PRO A 6 7.47 -24.79 15.97
C PRO A 6 7.59 -26.02 16.92
N ILE A 7 7.83 -25.81 18.21
CA ILE A 7 7.82 -26.88 19.21
C ILE A 7 6.36 -27.27 19.49
N LEU A 8 5.98 -28.43 18.99
CA LEU A 8 4.62 -28.99 19.14
C LEU A 8 4.39 -29.58 20.50
N ARG A 9 5.44 -30.25 21.05
CA ARG A 9 5.37 -30.96 22.28
C ARG A 9 6.78 -31.13 22.89
N GLU A 10 6.83 -31.02 24.20
CA GLU A 10 8.03 -31.34 24.98
C GLU A 10 7.63 -32.17 26.21
N ASP A 11 8.21 -33.35 26.32
CA ASP A 11 7.91 -34.27 27.41
C ASP A 11 9.17 -34.88 28.01
N SER A 12 9.01 -35.45 29.20
CA SER A 12 10.02 -36.32 29.79
C SER A 12 10.08 -37.64 29.04
N TYR A 13 11.28 -38.11 28.75
CA TYR A 13 11.53 -39.39 28.12
C TYR A 13 12.15 -40.36 29.11
N SER A 14 11.50 -41.51 29.32
CA SER A 14 12.03 -42.54 30.21
C SER A 14 13.01 -43.45 29.47
N ASN A 15 14.27 -43.34 29.84
CA ASN A 15 15.33 -44.21 29.32
C ASN A 15 15.49 -45.46 30.22
N GLY A 16 14.44 -46.30 30.33
CA GLY A 16 14.44 -47.54 31.11
C GLY A 16 15.33 -48.63 30.53
N LEU A 17 15.27 -49.82 31.11
CA LEU A 17 16.02 -51.00 30.64
C LEU A 17 15.71 -51.39 29.19
N PHE A 18 14.51 -51.06 28.72
CA PHE A 18 14.04 -51.24 27.33
C PHE A 18 13.44 -49.93 26.81
N PRO A 19 14.27 -48.99 26.33
CA PRO A 19 13.75 -47.75 25.79
C PRO A 19 12.94 -48.03 24.52
N SER A 20 11.72 -47.46 24.45
CA SER A 20 10.90 -47.51 23.23
C SER A 20 11.37 -46.45 22.26
N ILE A 21 11.48 -46.81 20.97
CA ILE A 21 11.73 -45.82 19.91
C ILE A 21 10.42 -45.06 19.69
N PRO A 22 10.43 -43.69 19.76
CA PRO A 22 9.24 -42.90 19.50
C PRO A 22 8.76 -43.11 18.06
N TYR A 23 7.45 -42.95 17.86
CA TYR A 23 6.83 -43.07 16.54
C TYR A 23 7.20 -41.88 15.65
N ILE A 24 7.61 -42.17 14.42
CA ILE A 24 7.94 -41.14 13.41
C ILE A 24 6.65 -40.61 12.78
N LYS A 25 6.41 -39.30 12.89
CA LYS A 25 5.26 -38.59 12.30
C LYS A 25 5.70 -37.83 11.08
N LYS A 26 4.89 -37.85 10.00
CA LYS A 26 5.17 -37.05 8.80
C LYS A 26 5.07 -35.54 9.13
N GLY A 27 6.08 -34.78 8.72
CA GLY A 27 6.11 -33.30 8.94
C GLY A 27 6.46 -32.90 10.39
N VAL A 28 6.92 -33.87 11.22
CA VAL A 28 7.37 -33.61 12.58
C VAL A 28 8.73 -34.29 12.79
N ALA A 29 9.71 -33.52 13.21
CA ALA A 29 10.96 -34.09 13.69
C ALA A 29 10.87 -34.35 15.19
N THR A 30 11.15 -35.56 15.58
CA THR A 30 11.25 -35.97 17.02
C THR A 30 12.71 -35.96 17.41
N VAL A 31 13.08 -35.15 18.40
CA VAL A 31 14.45 -35.02 18.89
C VAL A 31 14.53 -35.51 20.32
N LEU A 32 15.51 -36.40 20.58
CA LEU A 32 15.86 -36.82 21.92
C LEU A 32 17.04 -36.01 22.44
N THR A 33 16.92 -35.48 23.65
CA THR A 33 17.97 -34.67 24.28
C THR A 33 18.05 -34.91 25.78
N ASN A 34 19.20 -34.60 26.39
CA ASN A 34 19.40 -34.56 27.84
C ASN A 34 20.17 -33.30 28.27
N GLY A 35 20.43 -32.36 27.32
CA GLY A 35 21.19 -31.15 27.55
C GLY A 35 22.70 -31.33 27.80
N LYS A 36 23.21 -32.59 27.81
CA LYS A 36 24.62 -32.91 28.09
C LYS A 36 25.32 -33.59 26.92
N THR A 37 24.60 -34.43 26.20
CA THR A 37 25.11 -35.11 24.99
C THR A 37 24.47 -34.47 23.75
N PRO A 38 25.10 -34.57 22.56
CA PRO A 38 24.48 -34.07 21.33
C PRO A 38 23.06 -34.63 21.17
N PRO A 39 22.07 -33.79 20.83
CA PRO A 39 20.71 -34.24 20.52
C PRO A 39 20.71 -35.19 19.33
N VAL A 40 19.72 -36.07 19.26
CA VAL A 40 19.58 -37.04 18.17
C VAL A 40 18.17 -36.99 17.61
N ILE A 41 18.06 -36.94 16.29
CA ILE A 41 16.76 -37.04 15.59
C ILE A 41 16.35 -38.53 15.57
N VAL A 42 15.09 -38.76 15.89
CA VAL A 42 14.49 -40.09 15.77
C VAL A 42 14.19 -40.36 14.30
N ASP A 43 14.97 -41.25 13.72
CA ASP A 43 14.82 -41.74 12.35
C ASP A 43 14.72 -43.25 12.30
N THR A 44 14.61 -43.81 11.10
CA THR A 44 14.53 -45.28 10.90
C THR A 44 15.81 -46.02 11.21
N GLN A 45 16.93 -45.32 11.40
CA GLN A 45 18.24 -45.90 11.67
C GLN A 45 18.59 -45.88 13.15
N LEU A 46 17.83 -45.16 13.98
CA LEU A 46 18.08 -45.00 15.39
C LEU A 46 17.85 -46.33 16.13
N SER A 47 18.89 -46.86 16.76
CA SER A 47 18.82 -48.11 17.50
C SER A 47 18.57 -47.88 19.00
N THR A 48 17.93 -48.84 19.66
CA THR A 48 17.73 -48.84 21.12
C THR A 48 19.05 -48.75 21.89
N ARG A 49 20.16 -49.30 21.31
CA ARG A 49 21.50 -49.20 21.89
C ARG A 49 22.01 -47.76 21.91
N GLN A 50 21.78 -46.99 20.83
CA GLN A 50 22.17 -45.57 20.75
C GLN A 50 21.35 -44.75 21.74
N ILE A 51 20.05 -44.98 21.86
CA ILE A 51 19.18 -44.33 22.83
C ILE A 51 19.67 -44.58 24.26
N ARG A 52 19.97 -45.84 24.61
CA ARG A 52 20.48 -46.19 25.92
C ARG A 52 21.83 -45.53 26.22
N LYS A 53 22.74 -45.51 25.25
CA LYS A 53 24.04 -44.84 25.38
C LYS A 53 23.91 -43.33 25.58
N GLY A 54 22.96 -42.69 24.88
CA GLY A 54 22.72 -41.26 24.95
C GLY A 54 22.12 -40.75 26.26
N ARG A 55 21.49 -41.67 27.07
CA ARG A 55 20.85 -41.32 28.36
C ARG A 55 19.89 -40.14 28.25
N PHE A 56 19.13 -40.08 27.14
CA PHE A 56 18.17 -39.02 26.89
C PHE A 56 17.04 -39.03 27.92
N ASN A 57 16.61 -37.86 28.37
CA ASN A 57 15.55 -37.71 29.37
C ASN A 57 14.42 -36.77 28.89
N ARG A 58 14.54 -36.17 27.72
CA ARG A 58 13.55 -35.27 27.11
C ARG A 58 13.31 -35.69 25.67
N ILE A 59 12.08 -35.55 25.25
CA ILE A 59 11.62 -35.69 23.87
C ILE A 59 10.98 -34.40 23.42
N VAL A 60 11.39 -33.90 22.28
CA VAL A 60 10.87 -32.68 21.69
C VAL A 60 10.36 -32.95 20.29
N GLU A 61 9.10 -32.66 20.02
CA GLU A 61 8.49 -32.76 18.70
C GLU A 61 8.49 -31.36 18.06
N ILE A 62 9.10 -31.24 16.88
CA ILE A 62 9.27 -29.96 16.15
C ILE A 62 8.57 -30.08 14.81
N SER A 63 7.74 -29.10 14.49
CA SER A 63 7.11 -28.98 13.16
C SER A 63 8.15 -28.69 12.08
N THR A 64 8.19 -29.50 11.03
CA THR A 64 9.05 -29.35 9.86
C THR A 64 8.24 -29.00 8.59
N ILE A 65 6.93 -28.77 8.73
CA ILE A 65 6.10 -28.33 7.64
C ILE A 65 6.32 -26.85 7.36
N LEU A 66 5.88 -26.39 6.19
CA LEU A 66 5.92 -24.99 5.81
C LEU A 66 4.79 -24.22 6.51
N HIS A 67 5.12 -23.11 7.15
CA HIS A 67 4.18 -22.23 7.82
C HIS A 67 4.23 -20.85 7.20
N SER A 68 3.07 -20.25 6.92
CA SER A 68 2.96 -18.88 6.42
C SER A 68 2.68 -17.95 7.60
N ILE A 69 3.51 -16.92 7.78
CA ILE A 69 3.37 -15.92 8.84
C ILE A 69 3.44 -14.51 8.26
N ASN A 70 2.79 -13.57 8.93
CA ASN A 70 2.85 -12.14 8.59
C ASN A 70 3.61 -11.41 9.70
N LEU A 71 4.61 -10.64 9.30
CA LEU A 71 5.39 -9.77 10.19
C LEU A 71 5.00 -8.32 9.94
N ASN A 72 4.61 -7.60 10.99
CA ASN A 72 4.13 -6.23 10.90
C ASN A 72 5.16 -5.28 11.52
N PHE A 73 5.50 -4.23 10.80
CA PHE A 73 6.46 -3.20 11.22
C PHE A 73 5.83 -1.82 11.06
N SER A 74 6.06 -0.93 12.04
CA SER A 74 5.77 0.49 11.89
C SER A 74 7.08 1.25 11.88
N VAL A 75 7.42 1.88 10.75
CA VAL A 75 8.73 2.47 10.48
C VAL A 75 8.59 3.89 9.94
N LEU A 76 9.58 4.75 10.23
CA LEU A 76 9.59 6.12 9.73
C LEU A 76 9.86 6.17 8.23
N SER A 77 9.17 7.05 7.53
CA SER A 77 9.42 7.41 6.14
C SER A 77 10.59 8.40 6.02
N LYS A 78 10.93 8.78 4.79
CA LYS A 78 11.83 9.90 4.52
C LYS A 78 11.26 11.24 5.00
N ASN A 79 9.94 11.36 5.00
CA ASN A 79 9.20 12.56 5.36
C ASN A 79 8.80 12.50 6.86
N ASP A 80 9.77 12.56 7.77
CA ASP A 80 9.52 12.62 9.22
C ASP A 80 8.54 13.77 9.57
N PRO A 81 7.46 13.58 10.36
CA PRO A 81 7.24 12.45 11.30
C PRO A 81 6.38 11.27 10.76
N TYR A 82 6.08 11.22 9.50
CA TYR A 82 5.18 10.22 8.92
C TYR A 82 5.78 8.82 8.89
N ARG A 83 4.92 7.81 9.01
CA ARG A 83 5.32 6.40 9.08
C ARG A 83 4.72 5.58 7.96
N PHE A 84 5.36 4.44 7.72
CA PHE A 84 4.81 3.33 6.96
C PHE A 84 4.46 2.17 7.89
N ASP A 85 3.31 1.58 7.67
CA ASP A 85 2.95 0.26 8.17
C ASP A 85 3.34 -0.76 7.08
N VAL A 86 4.30 -1.61 7.42
CA VAL A 86 4.87 -2.60 6.50
C VAL A 86 4.46 -3.99 6.97
N THR A 87 3.79 -4.74 6.12
CA THR A 87 3.44 -6.13 6.36
C THR A 87 4.25 -7.01 5.43
N VAL A 88 5.12 -7.86 5.99
CA VAL A 88 5.93 -8.82 5.24
C VAL A 88 5.35 -10.22 5.42
N LYS A 89 4.95 -10.84 4.32
CA LYS A 89 4.45 -12.20 4.28
C LYS A 89 5.56 -13.16 3.92
N ILE A 90 5.82 -14.12 4.80
CA ILE A 90 6.89 -15.08 4.63
C ILE A 90 6.40 -16.51 4.86
N ASN A 91 7.03 -17.45 4.18
CA ASN A 91 6.93 -18.86 4.47
C ASN A 91 8.17 -19.30 5.24
N VAL A 92 7.97 -19.98 6.37
CA VAL A 92 9.03 -20.44 7.27
C VAL A 92 8.98 -21.94 7.44
N ARG A 93 10.14 -22.55 7.52
CA ARG A 93 10.29 -23.99 7.76
C ARG A 93 11.53 -24.28 8.61
N ILE A 94 11.43 -25.24 9.52
CA ILE A 94 12.59 -25.77 10.23
C ILE A 94 13.23 -26.87 9.36
N ILE A 95 14.48 -26.66 8.95
CA ILE A 95 15.25 -27.60 8.12
C ILE A 95 16.24 -28.40 8.96
N ASP A 96 16.78 -27.83 10.03
CA ASP A 96 17.62 -28.50 10.99
C ASP A 96 17.04 -28.36 12.41
N PRO A 97 16.31 -29.39 12.89
CA PRO A 97 15.71 -29.39 14.22
C PRO A 97 16.73 -29.36 15.37
N ILE A 98 17.94 -29.88 15.16
CA ILE A 98 19.00 -29.86 16.19
C ILE A 98 19.58 -28.48 16.34
N ALA A 99 19.90 -27.81 15.21
CA ALA A 99 20.35 -26.43 15.19
C ALA A 99 19.28 -25.49 15.79
N PHE A 100 18.01 -25.70 15.43
CA PHE A 100 16.89 -24.97 15.99
C PHE A 100 16.79 -25.08 17.52
N LEU A 101 16.87 -26.27 18.09
CA LEU A 101 16.89 -26.45 19.54
C LEU A 101 18.10 -25.81 20.20
N SER A 102 19.24 -25.82 19.53
CA SER A 102 20.49 -25.23 20.03
C SER A 102 20.46 -23.70 20.00
N SER A 103 19.71 -23.07 19.07
CA SER A 103 19.57 -21.63 18.94
C SER A 103 18.74 -21.00 20.06
N GLN A 104 18.00 -21.81 20.83
CA GLN A 104 17.10 -21.39 21.91
C GLN A 104 16.02 -20.37 21.46
N ILE A 105 15.69 -20.33 20.16
CA ILE A 105 14.62 -19.49 19.62
C ILE A 105 13.29 -20.11 20.04
N THR A 106 12.51 -19.37 20.84
CA THR A 106 11.18 -19.78 21.31
C THR A 106 10.05 -19.19 20.48
N ASP A 107 10.27 -18.01 19.89
CA ASP A 107 9.34 -17.32 19.01
C ASP A 107 10.05 -16.97 17.68
N VAL A 108 9.71 -17.74 16.64
CA VAL A 108 10.31 -17.57 15.31
C VAL A 108 9.92 -16.23 14.66
N PRO A 109 8.66 -15.77 14.70
CA PRO A 109 8.29 -14.43 14.29
C PRO A 109 9.11 -13.32 14.93
N GLU A 110 9.29 -13.35 16.25
CA GLU A 110 10.07 -12.35 16.97
C GLU A 110 11.54 -12.33 16.52
N ALA A 111 12.15 -13.49 16.40
CA ALA A 111 13.53 -13.63 15.92
C ALA A 111 13.71 -13.04 14.52
N LEU A 112 12.78 -13.32 13.58
CA LEU A 112 12.80 -12.77 12.23
C LEU A 112 12.54 -11.27 12.23
N MET A 113 11.63 -10.77 13.07
CA MET A 113 11.39 -9.34 13.21
C MET A 113 12.62 -8.57 13.69
N MET A 114 13.38 -9.14 14.61
CA MET A 114 14.64 -8.52 15.08
C MET A 114 15.66 -8.37 13.94
N HIS A 115 15.76 -9.34 13.05
CA HIS A 115 16.66 -9.30 11.90
C HIS A 115 16.17 -8.39 10.77
N PHE A 116 14.87 -8.40 10.46
CA PHE A 116 14.31 -7.62 9.37
C PHE A 116 14.12 -6.15 9.71
N SER A 117 13.85 -5.83 10.97
CA SER A 117 13.56 -4.46 11.41
C SER A 117 14.63 -3.43 11.00
N PRO A 118 15.94 -3.66 11.18
CA PRO A 118 16.96 -2.69 10.75
C PRO A 118 17.02 -2.52 9.23
N ILE A 119 16.76 -3.58 8.46
CA ILE A 119 16.76 -3.56 7.00
C ILE A 119 15.57 -2.75 6.50
N ILE A 120 14.36 -3.10 6.95
CA ILE A 120 13.12 -2.41 6.58
C ILE A 120 13.20 -0.93 6.97
N ARG A 121 13.69 -0.63 8.17
CA ARG A 121 13.86 0.75 8.66
C ARG A 121 14.83 1.56 7.80
N ARG A 122 15.89 0.95 7.28
CA ARG A 122 16.84 1.59 6.36
C ARG A 122 16.23 1.89 5.01
N ILE A 123 15.46 0.95 4.46
CA ILE A 123 14.78 1.09 3.18
C ILE A 123 13.70 2.17 3.29
N SER A 124 12.85 2.09 4.31
CA SER A 124 11.72 3.01 4.51
C SER A 124 12.14 4.46 4.66
N LYS A 125 13.30 4.72 5.29
CA LYS A 125 13.88 6.07 5.38
C LYS A 125 14.32 6.67 4.04
N GLN A 126 14.39 5.90 2.98
CA GLN A 126 14.69 6.39 1.63
C GLN A 126 13.40 6.64 0.83
N GLY A 127 12.29 6.05 1.26
CA GLY A 127 11.01 6.13 0.58
C GLY A 127 10.23 7.40 0.89
N ASP A 128 9.74 8.04 -0.18
CA ASP A 128 8.81 9.14 -0.08
C ASP A 128 7.39 8.61 0.18
N ILE A 129 6.64 9.38 0.97
CA ILE A 129 5.26 9.01 1.32
C ILE A 129 4.31 9.07 0.13
N LEU A 130 4.66 9.86 -0.90
CA LEU A 130 3.88 9.98 -2.13
C LEU A 130 4.25 8.91 -3.17
N ASP A 131 5.41 8.24 -3.02
CA ASP A 131 5.90 7.20 -3.93
C ASP A 131 6.39 5.97 -3.16
N TYR A 132 5.49 5.35 -2.42
CA TYR A 132 5.82 4.19 -1.58
C TYR A 132 5.73 2.84 -2.31
N GLY A 133 5.09 2.78 -3.47
CA GLY A 133 4.92 1.51 -4.21
C GLY A 133 6.25 0.86 -4.63
N SER A 134 7.30 1.65 -4.86
CA SER A 134 8.64 1.14 -5.18
C SER A 134 9.32 0.45 -4.00
N LEU A 135 8.90 0.73 -2.76
CA LEU A 135 9.49 0.16 -1.55
C LEU A 135 9.18 -1.33 -1.38
N GLU A 136 8.01 -1.78 -1.80
CA GLU A 136 7.57 -3.18 -1.68
C GLU A 136 8.54 -4.12 -2.38
N ALA A 137 8.82 -3.86 -3.65
CA ALA A 137 9.76 -4.66 -4.43
C ALA A 137 11.18 -4.63 -3.84
N LEU A 138 11.63 -3.46 -3.35
CA LEU A 138 12.94 -3.32 -2.73
C LEU A 138 13.04 -4.07 -1.40
N ILE A 139 11.99 -4.07 -0.57
CA ILE A 139 11.95 -4.83 0.68
C ILE A 139 12.00 -6.32 0.37
N VAL A 140 11.18 -6.83 -0.56
CA VAL A 140 11.20 -8.24 -0.96
C VAL A 140 12.57 -8.64 -1.45
N GLN A 141 13.17 -7.85 -2.32
CA GLN A 141 14.51 -8.12 -2.85
C GLN A 141 15.55 -8.20 -1.74
N LYS A 142 15.59 -7.21 -0.84
CA LYS A 142 16.59 -7.13 0.22
C LYS A 142 16.43 -8.20 1.30
N LEU A 143 15.20 -8.55 1.65
CA LEU A 143 14.95 -9.60 2.63
C LEU A 143 15.17 -11.01 2.04
N SER A 144 15.20 -11.17 0.72
CA SER A 144 15.48 -12.44 0.04
C SER A 144 16.97 -12.69 -0.16
N GLU A 145 17.85 -11.74 0.18
CA GLU A 145 19.30 -11.92 0.12
C GLU A 145 19.74 -13.00 1.14
N PRO A 146 20.64 -13.92 0.77
CA PRO A 146 20.96 -15.10 1.59
C PRO A 146 21.61 -14.77 2.95
N ASP A 147 22.23 -13.60 3.08
CA ASP A 147 22.98 -13.21 4.29
C ASP A 147 22.12 -12.49 5.36
N VAL A 148 20.79 -12.39 5.13
CA VAL A 148 19.91 -11.61 6.01
C VAL A 148 19.59 -12.33 7.33
N PHE A 149 19.61 -13.65 7.35
CA PHE A 149 19.33 -14.44 8.54
C PHE A 149 20.36 -15.56 8.71
N ASP A 150 20.80 -15.78 9.96
CA ASP A 150 21.85 -16.74 10.28
C ASP A 150 21.41 -18.19 9.98
N ASP A 151 22.14 -18.84 9.10
CA ASP A 151 21.95 -20.23 8.68
C ASP A 151 22.13 -21.25 9.81
N GLN A 152 22.77 -20.84 10.91
CA GLN A 152 23.04 -21.71 12.08
C GLN A 152 21.80 -21.95 12.96
N SER A 153 20.73 -21.20 12.76
CA SER A 153 19.48 -21.37 13.53
C SER A 153 18.65 -22.59 13.11
N GLY A 154 18.99 -23.23 12.00
CA GLY A 154 18.20 -24.34 11.44
C GLY A 154 16.84 -23.93 10.88
N ILE A 155 16.59 -22.64 10.73
CA ILE A 155 15.37 -22.04 10.16
C ILE A 155 15.68 -21.60 8.73
N THR A 156 14.78 -21.93 7.82
CA THR A 156 14.77 -21.34 6.48
C THR A 156 13.48 -20.58 6.27
N TYR A 157 13.55 -19.49 5.49
CA TYR A 157 12.38 -18.71 5.13
C TYR A 157 12.42 -18.33 3.64
N THR A 158 11.24 -17.95 3.13
CA THR A 158 11.06 -17.39 1.79
C THR A 158 10.12 -16.23 1.91
N VAL A 159 10.55 -15.06 1.47
CA VAL A 159 9.69 -13.87 1.38
C VAL A 159 8.74 -14.06 0.20
N ILE A 160 7.45 -13.95 0.47
CA ILE A 160 6.40 -14.11 -0.54
C ILE A 160 6.01 -12.74 -1.09
N ASP A 161 5.79 -11.78 -0.17
CA ASP A 161 5.26 -10.48 -0.49
C ASP A 161 5.60 -9.47 0.61
N ALA A 162 5.58 -8.19 0.26
CA ALA A 162 5.65 -7.09 1.21
C ALA A 162 4.65 -6.03 0.79
N GLU A 163 3.79 -5.62 1.70
CA GLU A 163 2.82 -4.55 1.54
C GLU A 163 3.27 -3.36 2.37
N VAL A 164 3.34 -2.19 1.74
CA VAL A 164 3.73 -0.93 2.38
C VAL A 164 2.58 0.06 2.27
N GLN A 165 2.09 0.51 3.41
CA GLN A 165 1.03 1.52 3.47
C GLN A 165 1.47 2.69 4.34
N PRO A 166 1.18 3.94 3.95
CA PRO A 166 1.28 5.06 4.87
C PRO A 166 0.37 4.84 6.08
N ASP A 167 0.81 5.24 7.27
CA ASP A 167 -0.06 5.21 8.45
C ASP A 167 -1.25 6.17 8.30
N ALA A 168 -2.22 6.11 9.21
CA ALA A 168 -3.44 6.92 9.10
C ALA A 168 -3.15 8.43 9.04
N THR A 169 -2.12 8.90 9.75
CA THR A 169 -1.71 10.31 9.74
C THR A 169 -1.08 10.71 8.42
N ALA A 170 -0.25 9.82 7.87
CA ALA A 170 0.37 10.01 6.58
C ALA A 170 -0.64 9.94 5.43
N MET A 171 -1.62 9.05 5.50
CA MET A 171 -2.71 8.95 4.52
C MET A 171 -3.54 10.24 4.47
N GLU A 172 -3.84 10.84 5.62
CA GLU A 172 -4.55 12.12 5.66
C GLU A 172 -3.71 13.24 5.02
N TYR A 173 -2.41 13.28 5.29
CA TYR A 173 -1.50 14.23 4.65
C TYR A 173 -1.42 14.05 3.13
N VAL A 174 -1.29 12.79 2.66
CA VAL A 174 -1.31 12.47 1.22
C VAL A 174 -2.60 12.93 0.57
N ARG A 175 -3.74 12.68 1.22
CA ARG A 175 -5.05 13.13 0.75
C ARG A 175 -5.12 14.65 0.63
N GLN A 176 -4.68 15.39 1.65
CA GLN A 176 -4.69 16.86 1.62
C GLN A 176 -3.83 17.42 0.48
N ILE A 177 -2.64 16.85 0.23
CA ILE A 177 -1.79 17.25 -0.90
C ILE A 177 -2.50 16.96 -2.22
N THR A 178 -3.04 15.77 -2.37
CA THR A 178 -3.72 15.35 -3.61
C THR A 178 -4.94 16.24 -3.89
N ASP A 179 -5.74 16.53 -2.87
CA ASP A 179 -6.91 17.42 -2.98
C ASP A 179 -6.47 18.86 -3.34
N HIS A 180 -5.39 19.34 -2.73
CA HIS A 180 -4.85 20.67 -3.05
C HIS A 180 -4.31 20.73 -4.49
N GLU A 181 -3.57 19.74 -4.95
CA GLU A 181 -3.08 19.68 -6.33
C GLU A 181 -4.22 19.58 -7.33
N LEU A 182 -5.23 18.77 -7.03
CA LEU A 182 -6.43 18.64 -7.85
C LEU A 182 -7.17 19.97 -7.97
N ASN A 183 -7.42 20.65 -6.83
CA ASN A 183 -8.06 21.96 -6.80
C ASN A 183 -7.26 23.02 -7.57
N THR A 184 -5.94 23.03 -7.39
CA THR A 184 -5.05 23.94 -8.12
C THR A 184 -5.12 23.69 -9.64
N ARG A 185 -5.18 22.43 -10.06
CA ARG A 185 -5.32 22.04 -11.47
C ARG A 185 -6.67 22.46 -12.04
N ILE A 186 -7.74 22.29 -11.27
CA ILE A 186 -9.10 22.72 -11.63
C ILE A 186 -9.15 24.25 -11.77
N GLU A 187 -8.56 24.99 -10.82
CA GLU A 187 -8.54 26.46 -10.89
C GLU A 187 -7.74 26.99 -12.09
N ARG A 188 -6.57 26.39 -12.38
CA ARG A 188 -5.81 26.75 -13.60
C ARG A 188 -6.64 26.50 -14.85
N HIS A 189 -7.29 25.34 -14.92
CA HIS A 189 -8.12 25.01 -16.08
C HIS A 189 -9.33 25.94 -16.21
N LYS A 190 -9.97 26.33 -15.09
CA LYS A 190 -11.01 27.37 -15.09
C LYS A 190 -10.48 28.74 -15.56
N ALA A 191 -9.28 29.12 -15.14
CA ALA A 191 -8.64 30.35 -15.55
C ALA A 191 -8.32 30.37 -17.07
N ASP A 192 -7.80 29.24 -17.58
CA ASP A 192 -7.52 29.11 -19.03
C ASP A 192 -8.81 29.23 -19.86
N ILE A 193 -9.87 28.56 -19.39
CA ILE A 193 -11.20 28.63 -20.00
C ILE A 193 -11.77 30.05 -20.00
N MET A 194 -11.63 30.77 -18.86
CA MET A 194 -12.05 32.17 -18.80
C MET A 194 -11.23 33.06 -19.73
N ALA A 195 -9.93 32.85 -19.84
CA ALA A 195 -9.07 33.61 -20.77
C ALA A 195 -9.48 33.37 -22.24
N GLU A 196 -9.77 32.10 -22.60
CA GLU A 196 -10.28 31.80 -23.94
C GLU A 196 -11.65 32.42 -24.21
N ALA A 197 -12.57 32.37 -23.23
CA ALA A 197 -13.88 33.00 -23.34
C ALA A 197 -13.80 34.55 -23.48
N ILE A 198 -12.88 35.18 -22.76
CA ILE A 198 -12.60 36.62 -22.90
C ILE A 198 -12.03 36.94 -24.30
N SER A 199 -11.06 36.15 -24.77
CA SER A 199 -10.47 36.30 -26.10
C SER A 199 -11.52 36.10 -27.19
N LEU A 200 -12.42 35.13 -27.06
CA LEU A 200 -13.54 34.90 -27.97
C LEU A 200 -14.51 36.13 -27.97
N LYS A 201 -14.82 36.63 -26.76
CA LYS A 201 -15.67 37.82 -26.58
C LYS A 201 -15.04 39.08 -27.22
N GLU A 202 -13.73 39.27 -27.14
CA GLU A 202 -13.01 40.36 -27.79
C GLU A 202 -13.01 40.21 -29.31
N LYS A 203 -12.77 38.99 -29.83
CA LYS A 203 -12.92 38.69 -31.26
C LYS A 203 -14.33 38.94 -31.78
N MET A 204 -15.36 38.62 -30.98
CA MET A 204 -16.76 38.91 -31.32
C MET A 204 -17.05 40.41 -31.32
N LYS A 205 -16.43 41.24 -30.45
CA LYS A 205 -16.59 42.67 -30.40
C LYS A 205 -15.90 43.40 -31.56
N SER A 206 -14.77 42.88 -32.05
CA SER A 206 -14.02 43.45 -33.18
C SER A 206 -14.62 43.12 -34.56
N GLY A 207 -15.79 42.51 -34.60
CA GLY A 207 -16.46 41.79 -35.60
C GLY A 207 -16.81 42.35 -36.93
N ILE A 208 -16.99 41.42 -37.80
CA ILE A 208 -17.55 41.52 -39.16
C ILE A 208 -18.63 40.43 -39.27
N VAL A 209 -19.79 40.80 -39.76
CA VAL A 209 -21.05 40.01 -39.79
C VAL A 209 -20.92 38.60 -40.41
N GLY A 210 -19.89 38.31 -41.19
CA GLY A 210 -19.62 36.99 -41.76
C GLY A 210 -19.00 35.96 -40.82
N GLN A 211 -18.41 36.37 -39.70
CA GLN A 211 -17.74 35.47 -38.73
C GLN A 211 -18.65 34.93 -37.63
N GLN A 212 -19.91 35.37 -37.56
CA GLN A 212 -20.82 35.03 -36.46
C GLN A 212 -21.26 33.56 -36.46
N ILE A 213 -21.37 32.93 -37.61
CA ILE A 213 -21.75 31.52 -37.72
C ILE A 213 -20.60 30.60 -37.29
N ASP A 214 -19.35 30.94 -37.63
CA ASP A 214 -18.19 30.18 -37.24
C ASP A 214 -17.94 30.31 -35.73
N ASN A 215 -18.08 31.52 -35.20
CA ASN A 215 -17.96 31.78 -33.75
C ASN A 215 -19.05 31.04 -32.93
N MET A 216 -20.25 30.89 -33.47
CA MET A 216 -21.32 30.11 -32.82
C MET A 216 -20.97 28.61 -32.76
N ARG A 217 -20.38 28.11 -33.83
CA ARG A 217 -19.93 26.71 -33.90
C ARG A 217 -18.77 26.43 -32.92
N GLU A 218 -17.82 27.35 -32.84
CA GLU A 218 -16.71 27.27 -31.88
C GLU A 218 -17.21 27.33 -30.44
N MET A 219 -18.19 28.16 -30.10
CA MET A 219 -18.80 28.23 -28.78
C MET A 219 -19.52 26.94 -28.40
N ILE A 220 -20.30 26.37 -29.33
CA ILE A 220 -20.98 25.10 -29.08
C ILE A 220 -19.96 23.96 -28.85
N ASN A 221 -18.94 23.88 -29.69
CA ASN A 221 -17.88 22.88 -29.53
C ASN A 221 -17.15 23.04 -28.20
N PHE A 222 -16.90 24.26 -27.78
CA PHE A 222 -16.28 24.58 -26.49
C PHE A 222 -17.15 24.16 -25.30
N LEU A 223 -18.45 24.45 -25.32
CA LEU A 223 -19.37 23.98 -24.27
C LEU A 223 -19.51 22.46 -24.23
N ASP A 224 -19.49 21.81 -25.40
CA ASP A 224 -19.46 20.36 -25.49
C ASP A 224 -18.17 19.76 -24.93
N GLU A 225 -17.02 20.39 -25.15
CA GLU A 225 -15.74 19.98 -24.58
C GLU A 225 -15.74 20.12 -23.04
N LEU A 226 -16.37 21.14 -22.50
CA LEU A 226 -16.53 21.32 -21.04
C LEU A 226 -17.44 20.27 -20.42
N ARG A 227 -18.49 19.90 -21.14
CA ARG A 227 -19.36 18.79 -20.75
C ARG A 227 -18.60 17.46 -20.72
N ASP A 228 -17.85 17.15 -21.77
CA ASP A 228 -17.11 15.91 -21.92
C ASP A 228 -15.98 15.79 -20.88
N LYS A 229 -15.44 16.92 -20.42
CA LYS A 229 -14.47 16.98 -19.30
C LYS A 229 -15.15 16.96 -17.92
N GLY A 230 -16.49 16.86 -17.85
CA GLY A 230 -17.23 16.83 -16.59
C GLY A 230 -17.24 18.13 -15.79
N ILE A 231 -16.92 19.26 -16.44
CA ILE A 231 -16.88 20.61 -15.82
C ILE A 231 -18.28 21.25 -15.82
N LEU A 232 -19.09 20.95 -16.84
CA LEU A 232 -20.47 21.39 -16.93
C LEU A 232 -21.39 20.18 -17.12
N SER A 233 -22.56 20.23 -16.51
CA SER A 233 -23.65 19.29 -16.77
C SER A 233 -24.38 19.59 -18.07
N ASP A 234 -25.08 18.61 -18.65
CA ASP A 234 -25.91 18.79 -19.85
C ASP A 234 -26.94 19.92 -19.67
N ALA A 235 -27.47 20.08 -18.45
CA ALA A 235 -28.43 21.14 -18.11
C ALA A 235 -27.78 22.54 -18.17
N GLU A 236 -26.57 22.68 -17.67
CA GLU A 236 -25.79 23.94 -17.67
C GLU A 236 -25.34 24.31 -19.08
N VAL A 237 -24.94 23.35 -19.88
CA VAL A 237 -24.62 23.56 -21.31
C VAL A 237 -25.86 24.08 -22.05
N ALA A 238 -27.00 23.43 -21.88
CA ALA A 238 -28.25 23.82 -22.52
C ALA A 238 -28.71 25.22 -22.08
N GLU A 239 -28.53 25.55 -20.79
CA GLU A 239 -28.89 26.91 -20.29
C GLU A 239 -27.95 27.96 -20.78
N ASN A 240 -26.64 27.73 -20.85
CA ASN A 240 -25.66 28.66 -21.40
C ASN A 240 -25.88 28.95 -22.90
N VAL A 241 -26.18 27.90 -23.68
CA VAL A 241 -26.56 28.07 -25.10
C VAL A 241 -27.84 28.86 -25.23
N LYS A 242 -28.86 28.63 -24.40
CA LYS A 242 -30.12 29.36 -24.39
C LYS A 242 -29.94 30.86 -24.04
N ARG A 243 -29.14 31.15 -23.01
CA ARG A 243 -28.80 32.52 -22.61
C ARG A 243 -28.06 33.24 -23.73
N TRP A 244 -27.08 32.59 -24.35
CA TRP A 244 -26.31 33.15 -25.45
C TRP A 244 -27.19 33.45 -26.66
N LEU A 245 -28.07 32.53 -27.08
CA LEU A 245 -29.03 32.74 -28.16
C LEU A 245 -30.00 33.89 -27.86
N LYS A 246 -30.52 33.96 -26.63
CA LYS A 246 -31.42 35.05 -26.21
C LYS A 246 -30.74 36.42 -26.26
N TYR A 247 -29.48 36.47 -25.83
CA TYR A 247 -28.68 37.67 -25.80
C TYR A 247 -28.36 38.19 -27.24
N ASN A 248 -27.94 37.30 -28.11
CA ASN A 248 -27.64 37.65 -29.50
C ASN A 248 -28.88 37.99 -30.29
N ASN A 249 -30.00 37.30 -30.10
CA ASN A 249 -31.27 37.68 -30.73
C ASN A 249 -31.79 39.05 -30.29
N SER A 250 -31.58 39.44 -29.03
CA SER A 250 -31.96 40.77 -28.55
C SER A 250 -31.05 41.88 -29.12
N SER A 251 -29.80 41.58 -29.41
CA SER A 251 -28.83 42.47 -30.03
C SER A 251 -29.11 42.65 -31.53
N PHE A 252 -29.67 41.65 -32.21
CA PHE A 252 -30.08 41.71 -33.61
C PHE A 252 -31.27 42.62 -33.84
N SER A 253 -32.21 42.70 -32.88
CA SER A 253 -33.44 43.49 -33.04
C SER A 253 -33.27 44.96 -32.75
N GLN A 254 -32.18 45.41 -32.14
CA GLN A 254 -31.99 46.80 -31.71
C GLN A 254 -30.75 47.53 -32.24
N GLY A 255 -29.90 46.91 -33.07
CA GLY A 255 -28.70 47.55 -33.60
C GLY A 255 -27.74 48.11 -32.53
N ARG A 256 -27.90 47.71 -31.27
CA ARG A 256 -27.06 48.10 -30.13
C ARG A 256 -26.33 46.90 -29.59
N ILE A 257 -25.02 46.93 -29.69
CA ILE A 257 -24.14 46.03 -28.91
C ILE A 257 -24.26 46.47 -27.46
N GLY A 258 -25.13 45.80 -26.71
CA GLY A 258 -25.36 46.07 -25.29
C GLY A 258 -24.11 45.78 -24.47
N LYS A 259 -23.80 46.63 -23.51
CA LYS A 259 -22.78 46.37 -22.48
C LYS A 259 -23.15 45.11 -21.70
N PHE A 260 -22.26 44.17 -21.67
CA PHE A 260 -22.29 43.07 -20.67
C PHE A 260 -21.95 43.73 -19.34
N ASP A 261 -22.89 43.80 -18.43
CA ASP A 261 -22.62 44.31 -17.09
C ASP A 261 -21.73 43.30 -16.33
N SER A 262 -20.62 43.80 -15.77
CA SER A 262 -19.68 43.07 -14.94
C SER A 262 -20.32 42.43 -13.69
N TYR A 263 -21.52 42.84 -13.36
CA TYR A 263 -22.32 42.35 -12.24
C TYR A 263 -22.83 40.91 -12.40
N GLU A 264 -22.94 40.37 -13.61
CA GLU A 264 -23.41 38.99 -13.81
C GLU A 264 -22.29 37.96 -13.66
N LEU A 265 -21.02 38.33 -13.84
CA LEU A 265 -19.86 37.49 -13.62
C LEU A 265 -19.59 37.28 -12.13
N ASP A 266 -19.89 38.25 -11.26
CA ASP A 266 -19.74 38.13 -9.81
C ASP A 266 -20.80 37.19 -9.19
N ASN A 267 -21.98 37.07 -9.79
CA ASN A 267 -23.01 36.11 -9.37
C ASN A 267 -22.67 34.67 -9.72
N PHE A 268 -21.87 34.42 -10.74
CA PHE A 268 -21.40 33.10 -11.09
C PHE A 268 -20.45 32.53 -10.03
N ASN A 269 -19.58 33.38 -9.47
CA ASN A 269 -18.63 32.98 -8.39
C ASN A 269 -19.35 32.76 -7.06
N ASN A 270 -20.43 33.48 -6.76
CA ASN A 270 -21.13 33.36 -5.49
C ASN A 270 -22.12 32.16 -5.43
N GLN A 271 -22.61 31.65 -6.56
CA GLN A 271 -23.49 30.49 -6.58
C GLN A 271 -22.71 29.15 -6.48
N ALA A 272 -21.46 29.11 -6.91
CA ALA A 272 -20.63 27.91 -6.80
C ALA A 272 -20.14 27.63 -5.36
N TYR A 273 -20.17 28.64 -4.47
CA TYR A 273 -19.72 28.51 -3.09
C TYR A 273 -20.86 28.46 -2.06
N GLY A 274 -22.13 28.54 -2.49
CA GLY A 274 -23.30 28.70 -1.60
C GLY A 274 -23.95 27.43 -1.07
N ASP A 275 -23.64 26.25 -1.61
CA ASP A 275 -24.44 25.04 -1.36
C ASP A 275 -23.78 24.00 -0.42
N GLU A 276 -22.55 24.25 0.06
CA GLU A 276 -21.85 23.29 0.95
C GLU A 276 -22.00 23.54 2.46
N THR A 277 -22.84 24.50 2.90
CA THR A 277 -23.01 24.80 4.35
C THR A 277 -24.41 24.60 4.87
N ARG A 278 -25.19 23.64 4.35
CA ARG A 278 -26.44 23.18 5.00
C ARG A 278 -26.61 21.66 4.84
N GLY A 279 -26.11 20.93 5.83
CA GLY A 279 -26.37 19.51 6.00
C GLY A 279 -25.63 18.99 7.23
#